data_474717352855fb657f2cfe47a55b3b3d
#
_entry.id   474717352855fb657f2cfe47a55b3b3d
#
_cell.length_a   1.000
_cell.length_b   1.000
_cell.length_c   1.000
_cell.angle_alpha   90.00
_cell.angle_beta   90.00
_cell.angle_gamma   90.00
#
_symmetry.space_group_name_H-M   'P 1'
#
loop_
_entity.id
_entity.type
_entity.pdbx_description
1 polymer ?
#
loop_
_entity_poly.entity_id
_entity_poly.type
_entity_poly.pdbx_seq_one_letter_code
_entity_poly.pdbx_strand_id
1 'polypeptide(L)'
;MPATTAEPAKILETIGLVVTPFATLTGLLYYFGWVRTNAIFAHYGIDANLLGYSPQDYLLRSAGVAFRPCAALLLAAGAALLAYRVISRASAGGWAHRRIVLADVAVLALLILVPSVGVLLGAVRTGTPLLAAAGIVAGSLLLEFAATGWPIAGDRRPERLIRRAVVAGAVVVGLFWSFAIHAQQTGERVAGSLRMSNAVVFSADDLALSGPGVTATKVAGDSAYPYRYAGLRLFIYRNGRWFLLPAGWRGDNAAAAIILPDSDKIRVELRP
;
A
#
# COMPACT_ATOMS: atom_id res chain seq x y z
N MET A 1 -15.06 52.15 18.71
CA MET A 1 -14.32 51.43 17.69
C MET A 1 -14.35 49.94 18.07
N PRO A 2 -15.08 49.06 17.37
CA PRO A 2 -15.01 47.63 17.63
C PRO A 2 -13.81 47.03 16.90
N ALA A 3 -12.87 46.49 17.65
CA ALA A 3 -11.71 45.82 17.13
C ALA A 3 -12.10 44.53 16.39
N THR A 4 -11.55 44.38 15.20
CA THR A 4 -11.72 43.33 14.22
C THR A 4 -11.28 41.95 14.77
N THR A 5 -12.20 41.20 15.36
CA THR A 5 -11.98 39.79 15.78
C THR A 5 -12.07 38.79 14.62
N ALA A 6 -12.13 39.25 13.37
CA ALA A 6 -12.32 38.40 12.19
C ALA A 6 -11.00 37.80 11.62
N GLU A 7 -9.84 38.32 11.99
CA GLU A 7 -8.54 37.92 11.43
C GLU A 7 -8.04 36.55 11.91
N PRO A 8 -8.10 36.19 13.19
CA PRO A 8 -7.59 34.90 13.65
C PRO A 8 -8.44 33.69 13.15
N ALA A 9 -9.74 33.88 12.95
CA ALA A 9 -10.60 32.80 12.46
C ALA A 9 -10.31 32.45 10.99
N LYS A 10 -10.05 33.45 10.14
CA LYS A 10 -9.66 33.23 8.74
C LYS A 10 -8.27 32.58 8.61
N ILE A 11 -7.33 32.93 9.47
CA ILE A 11 -6.00 32.32 9.50
C ILE A 11 -6.11 30.85 9.90
N LEU A 12 -6.89 30.53 10.95
CA LEU A 12 -7.16 29.16 11.38
C LEU A 12 -7.85 28.33 10.30
N GLU A 13 -8.83 28.91 9.61
CA GLU A 13 -9.53 28.27 8.48
C GLU A 13 -8.57 28.00 7.32
N THR A 14 -7.72 28.95 6.96
CA THR A 14 -6.72 28.78 5.89
C THR A 14 -5.64 27.76 6.27
N ILE A 15 -5.16 27.77 7.52
CA ILE A 15 -4.24 26.76 8.04
C ILE A 15 -4.89 25.38 7.99
N GLY A 16 -6.14 25.23 8.44
CA GLY A 16 -6.88 23.97 8.41
C GLY A 16 -7.04 23.44 6.98
N LEU A 17 -7.30 24.31 6.01
CA LEU A 17 -7.46 23.95 4.60
C LEU A 17 -6.18 23.37 3.98
N VAL A 18 -5.01 23.78 4.45
CA VAL A 18 -3.71 23.30 3.96
C VAL A 18 -3.21 22.13 4.81
N VAL A 19 -3.25 22.24 6.13
CA VAL A 19 -2.67 21.22 7.05
C VAL A 19 -3.44 19.90 6.99
N THR A 20 -4.78 19.95 6.87
CA THR A 20 -5.60 18.73 6.86
C THR A 20 -5.27 17.80 5.69
N PRO A 21 -5.17 18.26 4.43
CA PRO A 21 -4.77 17.39 3.32
C PRO A 21 -3.36 16.81 3.47
N PHE A 22 -2.41 17.62 3.96
CA PHE A 22 -1.04 17.16 4.18
C PHE A 22 -0.95 16.10 5.30
N ALA A 23 -1.64 16.31 6.41
CA ALA A 23 -1.70 15.36 7.50
C ALA A 23 -2.37 14.04 7.06
N THR A 24 -3.45 14.12 6.30
CA THR A 24 -4.13 12.96 5.74
C THR A 24 -3.23 12.18 4.78
N LEU A 25 -2.55 12.88 3.87
CA LEU A 25 -1.61 12.25 2.93
C LEU A 25 -0.46 11.57 3.67
N THR A 26 0.11 12.23 4.66
CA THR A 26 1.18 11.67 5.50
C THR A 26 0.72 10.40 6.22
N GLY A 27 -0.47 10.42 6.82
CA GLY A 27 -1.06 9.25 7.47
C GLY A 27 -1.29 8.09 6.50
N LEU A 28 -1.77 8.36 5.28
CA LEU A 28 -1.95 7.36 4.24
C LEU A 28 -0.61 6.76 3.79
N LEU A 29 0.40 7.59 3.53
CA LEU A 29 1.73 7.14 3.15
C LEU A 29 2.35 6.28 4.26
N TYR A 30 2.25 6.71 5.52
CA TYR A 30 2.67 5.92 6.66
C TYR A 30 2.00 4.54 6.67
N TYR A 31 0.68 4.50 6.56
CA TYR A 31 -0.09 3.25 6.57
C TYR A 31 0.32 2.30 5.44
N PHE A 32 0.46 2.79 4.21
CA PHE A 32 0.85 1.94 3.08
C PHE A 32 2.30 1.45 3.19
N GLY A 33 3.20 2.27 3.72
CA GLY A 33 4.56 1.84 4.03
C GLY A 33 4.60 0.77 5.11
N TRP A 34 3.75 0.89 6.14
CA TRP A 34 3.57 -0.10 7.18
C TRP A 34 3.01 -1.42 6.64
N VAL A 35 1.92 -1.39 5.87
CA VAL A 35 1.32 -2.60 5.24
C VAL A 35 2.35 -3.34 4.39
N ARG A 36 3.07 -2.60 3.52
CA ARG A 36 4.11 -3.21 2.67
C ARG A 36 5.23 -3.83 3.49
N THR A 37 5.70 -3.13 4.51
CA THR A 37 6.79 -3.61 5.37
C THR A 37 6.37 -4.87 6.10
N ASN A 38 5.18 -4.87 6.72
CA ASN A 38 4.65 -6.05 7.38
C ASN A 38 4.50 -7.23 6.41
N ALA A 39 4.04 -7.02 5.18
CA ALA A 39 3.95 -8.08 4.18
C ALA A 39 5.32 -8.70 3.85
N ILE A 40 6.37 -7.87 3.74
CA ILE A 40 7.74 -8.36 3.50
C ILE A 40 8.19 -9.25 4.66
N PHE A 41 8.07 -8.78 5.90
CA PHE A 41 8.58 -9.49 7.07
C PHE A 41 7.73 -10.71 7.43
N ALA A 42 6.41 -10.61 7.30
CA ALA A 42 5.49 -11.74 7.50
C ALA A 42 5.79 -12.91 6.55
N HIS A 43 6.24 -12.64 5.32
CA HIS A 43 6.68 -13.67 4.37
C HIS A 43 7.80 -14.55 4.95
N TYR A 44 8.64 -14.00 5.81
CA TYR A 44 9.75 -14.70 6.46
C TYR A 44 9.44 -15.11 7.90
N GLY A 45 8.21 -14.93 8.36
CA GLY A 45 7.81 -15.26 9.73
C GLY A 45 8.39 -14.30 10.78
N ILE A 46 8.78 -13.09 10.39
CA ILE A 46 9.37 -12.09 11.29
C ILE A 46 8.31 -11.01 11.57
N ASP A 47 8.11 -10.69 12.86
CA ASP A 47 7.30 -9.54 13.24
C ASP A 47 8.08 -8.23 12.97
N ALA A 48 7.54 -7.36 12.10
CA ALA A 48 8.16 -6.09 11.76
C ALA A 48 8.33 -5.15 12.97
N ASN A 49 7.53 -5.33 14.02
CA ASN A 49 7.65 -4.54 15.26
C ASN A 49 8.97 -4.78 15.99
N LEU A 50 9.57 -5.97 15.85
CA LEU A 50 10.87 -6.29 16.44
C LEU A 50 12.03 -5.44 15.87
N LEU A 51 11.82 -4.83 14.70
CA LEU A 51 12.84 -4.04 14.01
C LEU A 51 12.86 -2.57 14.44
N GLY A 52 11.85 -2.10 15.19
CA GLY A 52 11.78 -0.74 15.71
C GLY A 52 11.85 0.33 14.62
N TYR A 53 11.12 0.14 13.52
CA TYR A 53 11.00 1.16 12.48
C TYR A 53 10.34 2.42 13.02
N SER A 54 10.92 3.57 12.72
CA SER A 54 10.32 4.87 13.01
C SER A 54 9.19 5.20 12.00
N PRO A 55 8.29 6.12 12.32
CA PRO A 55 7.30 6.62 11.36
C PRO A 55 7.93 7.12 10.05
N GLN A 56 9.10 7.74 10.11
CA GLN A 56 9.84 8.22 8.95
C GLN A 56 10.31 7.07 8.05
N ASP A 57 10.76 5.96 8.63
CA ASP A 57 11.14 4.76 7.88
C ASP A 57 9.96 4.23 7.04
N TYR A 58 8.76 4.22 7.62
CA TYR A 58 7.55 3.78 6.90
C TYR A 58 7.18 4.76 5.78
N LEU A 59 7.28 6.07 6.01
CA LEU A 59 7.04 7.08 4.99
C LEU A 59 8.00 6.93 3.80
N LEU A 60 9.29 6.76 4.04
CA LEU A 60 10.27 6.54 2.98
C LEU A 60 10.00 5.25 2.19
N ARG A 61 9.58 4.20 2.87
CA ARG A 61 9.24 2.91 2.25
C ARG A 61 7.95 2.95 1.44
N SER A 62 7.05 3.90 1.71
CA SER A 62 5.81 4.07 0.97
C SER A 62 6.01 4.64 -0.44
N ALA A 63 7.09 5.37 -0.68
CA ALA A 63 7.33 6.05 -1.95
C ALA A 63 7.25 5.09 -3.15
N GLY A 64 7.88 3.91 -3.05
CA GLY A 64 7.83 2.90 -4.11
C GLY A 64 6.45 2.27 -4.34
N VAL A 65 5.56 2.33 -3.35
CA VAL A 65 4.18 1.81 -3.46
C VAL A 65 3.24 2.88 -3.99
N ALA A 66 3.40 4.13 -3.55
CA ALA A 66 2.47 5.21 -3.84
C ALA A 66 2.63 5.77 -5.26
N PHE A 67 3.85 5.82 -5.81
CA PHE A 67 4.13 6.50 -7.08
C PHE A 67 3.32 5.94 -8.26
N ARG A 68 3.33 4.61 -8.47
CA ARG A 68 2.61 3.98 -9.59
C ARG A 68 1.10 4.18 -9.51
N PRO A 69 0.43 3.90 -8.37
CA PRO A 69 -1.00 4.14 -8.26
C PRO A 69 -1.38 5.61 -8.39
N CYS A 70 -0.61 6.54 -7.82
CA CYS A 70 -0.87 7.98 -7.98
C CYS A 70 -0.78 8.41 -9.44
N ALA A 71 0.24 7.96 -10.17
CA ALA A 71 0.35 8.22 -11.60
C ALA A 71 -0.83 7.65 -12.39
N ALA A 72 -1.25 6.41 -12.11
CA ALA A 72 -2.40 5.79 -12.74
C ALA A 72 -3.71 6.55 -12.45
N LEU A 73 -3.91 7.03 -11.22
CA LEU A 73 -5.07 7.83 -10.85
C LEU A 73 -5.09 9.20 -11.54
N LEU A 74 -3.94 9.87 -11.67
CA LEU A 74 -3.84 11.13 -12.41
C LEU A 74 -4.20 10.94 -13.88
N LEU A 75 -3.69 9.86 -14.50
CA LEU A 75 -4.03 9.53 -15.89
C LEU A 75 -5.53 9.19 -16.04
N ALA A 76 -6.09 8.41 -15.11
CA ALA A 76 -7.51 8.08 -15.09
C ALA A 76 -8.40 9.32 -14.91
N ALA A 77 -8.01 10.24 -14.01
CA ALA A 77 -8.71 11.51 -13.82
C ALA A 77 -8.64 12.40 -15.08
N GLY A 78 -7.49 12.48 -15.73
CA GLY A 78 -7.34 13.17 -17.02
C GLY A 78 -8.22 12.58 -18.12
N ALA A 79 -8.23 11.26 -18.25
CA ALA A 79 -9.09 10.55 -19.20
C ALA A 79 -10.59 10.76 -18.90
N ALA A 80 -10.98 10.72 -17.62
CA ALA A 80 -12.36 10.99 -17.19
C ALA A 80 -12.80 12.43 -17.52
N LEU A 81 -11.92 13.43 -17.35
CA LEU A 81 -12.20 14.82 -17.72
C LEU A 81 -12.36 14.99 -19.25
N LEU A 82 -11.55 14.30 -20.04
CA LEU A 82 -11.68 14.31 -21.50
C LEU A 82 -12.98 13.62 -21.94
N ALA A 83 -13.30 12.45 -21.38
CA ALA A 83 -14.55 11.75 -21.63
C ALA A 83 -15.76 12.62 -21.26
N TYR A 84 -15.73 13.27 -20.09
CA TYR A 84 -16.75 14.21 -19.67
C TYR A 84 -16.99 15.33 -20.70
N ARG A 85 -15.91 15.93 -21.22
CA ARG A 85 -16.00 16.98 -22.27
C ARG A 85 -16.61 16.47 -23.56
N VAL A 86 -16.21 15.26 -24.00
CA VAL A 86 -16.74 14.64 -25.23
C VAL A 86 -18.24 14.30 -25.06
N ILE A 87 -18.60 13.65 -23.97
CA ILE A 87 -19.99 13.25 -23.68
C ILE A 87 -20.89 14.48 -23.50
N SER A 88 -20.41 15.51 -22.82
CA SER A 88 -21.18 16.75 -22.62
C SER A 88 -21.46 17.49 -23.95
N ARG A 89 -20.52 17.42 -24.91
CA ARG A 89 -20.74 17.95 -26.27
C ARG A 89 -21.72 17.08 -27.05
N ALA A 90 -21.58 15.76 -26.97
CA ALA A 90 -22.50 14.80 -27.64
C ALA A 90 -23.93 14.91 -27.11
N SER A 91 -24.11 15.20 -25.82
CA SER A 91 -25.43 15.36 -25.18
C SER A 91 -26.07 16.73 -25.41
N ALA A 92 -25.45 17.63 -26.19
CA ALA A 92 -26.05 18.93 -26.57
C ALA A 92 -27.18 18.83 -27.62
N GLY A 93 -27.49 17.63 -28.12
CA GLY A 93 -28.62 17.35 -29.01
C GLY A 93 -30.00 17.48 -28.35
N GLY A 94 -31.07 17.22 -29.11
CA GLY A 94 -32.44 17.27 -28.59
C GLY A 94 -32.69 16.36 -27.38
N TRP A 95 -33.75 16.63 -26.63
CA TRP A 95 -34.04 15.99 -25.34
C TRP A 95 -34.07 14.45 -25.40
N ALA A 96 -34.61 13.85 -26.46
CA ALA A 96 -34.65 12.41 -26.66
C ALA A 96 -33.24 11.81 -26.83
N HIS A 97 -32.38 12.43 -27.65
CA HIS A 97 -30.99 12.02 -27.84
C HIS A 97 -30.18 12.09 -26.54
N ARG A 98 -30.38 13.18 -25.76
CA ARG A 98 -29.74 13.33 -24.46
C ARG A 98 -30.08 12.20 -23.49
N ARG A 99 -31.34 11.74 -23.44
CA ARG A 99 -31.76 10.62 -22.57
C ARG A 99 -31.11 9.31 -22.96
N ILE A 100 -30.95 9.03 -24.24
CA ILE A 100 -30.27 7.82 -24.73
C ILE A 100 -28.80 7.87 -24.32
N VAL A 101 -28.11 8.97 -24.59
CA VAL A 101 -26.70 9.14 -24.19
C VAL A 101 -26.49 8.99 -22.69
N LEU A 102 -27.36 9.54 -21.87
CA LEU A 102 -27.27 9.41 -20.40
C LEU A 102 -27.52 7.98 -19.93
N ALA A 103 -28.42 7.25 -20.56
CA ALA A 103 -28.68 5.84 -20.28
C ALA A 103 -27.46 4.97 -20.65
N ASP A 104 -26.88 5.19 -21.83
CA ASP A 104 -25.68 4.48 -22.28
C ASP A 104 -24.48 4.74 -21.36
N VAL A 105 -24.30 5.99 -20.91
CA VAL A 105 -23.27 6.36 -19.93
C VAL A 105 -23.49 5.67 -18.58
N ALA A 106 -24.74 5.58 -18.12
CA ALA A 106 -25.07 4.89 -16.87
C ALA A 106 -24.79 3.38 -16.98
N VAL A 107 -25.15 2.74 -18.09
CA VAL A 107 -24.83 1.33 -18.34
C VAL A 107 -23.32 1.10 -18.38
N LEU A 108 -22.59 1.92 -19.11
CA LEU A 108 -21.13 1.85 -19.17
C LEU A 108 -20.50 2.04 -17.76
N ALA A 109 -21.01 2.99 -16.98
CA ALA A 109 -20.56 3.20 -15.61
C ALA A 109 -20.74 1.94 -14.74
N LEU A 110 -21.88 1.27 -14.83
CA LEU A 110 -22.14 0.03 -14.09
C LEU A 110 -21.27 -1.13 -14.59
N LEU A 111 -21.07 -1.27 -15.91
CA LEU A 111 -20.18 -2.27 -16.49
C LEU A 111 -18.73 -2.13 -16.03
N ILE A 112 -18.29 -0.93 -15.69
CA ILE A 112 -16.96 -0.67 -15.15
C ILE A 112 -16.95 -0.84 -13.62
N LEU A 113 -17.95 -0.32 -12.92
CA LEU A 113 -17.99 -0.26 -11.45
C LEU A 113 -18.18 -1.65 -10.83
N VAL A 114 -19.13 -2.44 -11.36
CA VAL A 114 -19.47 -3.75 -10.77
C VAL A 114 -18.28 -4.72 -10.79
N PRO A 115 -17.58 -4.96 -11.90
CA PRO A 115 -16.41 -5.85 -11.87
C PRO A 115 -15.26 -5.26 -11.05
N SER A 116 -15.10 -3.92 -11.01
CA SER A 116 -14.08 -3.28 -10.20
C SER A 116 -14.30 -3.52 -8.70
N VAL A 117 -15.52 -3.40 -8.23
CA VAL A 117 -15.89 -3.77 -6.86
C VAL A 117 -15.73 -5.27 -6.62
N GLY A 118 -16.09 -6.11 -7.60
CA GLY A 118 -15.90 -7.56 -7.52
C GLY A 118 -14.44 -7.98 -7.36
N VAL A 119 -13.51 -7.30 -8.03
CA VAL A 119 -12.05 -7.51 -7.84
C VAL A 119 -11.62 -7.15 -6.43
N LEU A 120 -12.11 -6.03 -5.88
CA LEU A 120 -11.77 -5.62 -4.52
C LEU A 120 -12.30 -6.56 -3.44
N LEU A 121 -13.49 -7.09 -3.65
CA LEU A 121 -14.11 -8.06 -2.73
C LEU A 121 -13.54 -9.49 -2.89
N GLY A 122 -12.59 -9.69 -3.81
CA GLY A 122 -12.00 -11.00 -4.08
C GLY A 122 -12.92 -11.96 -4.84
N ALA A 123 -14.10 -11.49 -5.28
CA ALA A 123 -15.05 -12.29 -6.08
C ALA A 123 -14.53 -12.52 -7.51
N VAL A 124 -13.69 -11.63 -8.03
CA VAL A 124 -13.04 -11.72 -9.33
C VAL A 124 -11.53 -11.78 -9.14
N ARG A 125 -10.92 -12.91 -9.44
CA ARG A 125 -9.48 -13.17 -9.23
C ARG A 125 -8.58 -12.66 -10.37
N THR A 126 -9.14 -12.20 -11.45
CA THR A 126 -8.41 -11.87 -12.71
C THR A 126 -8.04 -10.40 -12.86
N GLY A 127 -8.25 -9.55 -11.87
CA GLY A 127 -7.98 -8.12 -11.95
C GLY A 127 -6.77 -7.67 -11.11
N THR A 128 -6.12 -6.57 -11.53
CA THR A 128 -5.16 -5.88 -10.69
C THR A 128 -5.89 -4.88 -9.79
N PRO A 129 -5.52 -4.74 -8.50
CA PRO A 129 -6.16 -3.80 -7.57
C PRO A 129 -6.14 -2.35 -8.08
N LEU A 130 -5.13 -1.99 -8.85
CA LEU A 130 -5.01 -0.65 -9.43
C LEU A 130 -6.05 -0.38 -10.54
N LEU A 131 -6.32 -1.37 -11.39
CA LEU A 131 -7.37 -1.26 -12.40
C LEU A 131 -8.75 -1.20 -11.74
N ALA A 132 -8.96 -1.96 -10.67
CA ALA A 132 -10.17 -1.87 -9.87
C ALA A 132 -10.36 -0.48 -9.24
N ALA A 133 -9.29 0.11 -8.70
CA ALA A 133 -9.34 1.49 -8.19
C ALA A 133 -9.72 2.49 -9.29
N ALA A 134 -9.05 2.42 -10.43
CA ALA A 134 -9.35 3.29 -11.57
C ALA A 134 -10.80 3.12 -12.07
N GLY A 135 -11.28 1.87 -12.10
CA GLY A 135 -12.66 1.56 -12.48
C GLY A 135 -13.70 2.10 -11.49
N ILE A 136 -13.42 2.06 -10.18
CA ILE A 136 -14.31 2.66 -9.17
C ILE A 136 -14.38 4.17 -9.36
N VAL A 137 -13.26 4.84 -9.54
CA VAL A 137 -13.25 6.30 -9.76
C VAL A 137 -13.98 6.66 -11.06
N ALA A 138 -13.61 6.03 -12.18
CA ALA A 138 -14.21 6.31 -13.48
C ALA A 138 -15.71 5.98 -13.49
N GLY A 139 -16.09 4.80 -13.01
CA GLY A 139 -17.49 4.37 -12.95
C GLY A 139 -18.35 5.27 -12.06
N SER A 140 -17.83 5.68 -10.90
CA SER A 140 -18.53 6.58 -9.99
C SER A 140 -18.73 7.98 -10.60
N LEU A 141 -17.71 8.53 -11.26
CA LEU A 141 -17.80 9.82 -11.95
C LEU A 141 -18.79 9.79 -13.12
N LEU A 142 -18.77 8.72 -13.92
CA LEU A 142 -19.71 8.54 -15.03
C LEU A 142 -21.15 8.38 -14.52
N LEU A 143 -21.34 7.63 -13.42
CA LEU A 143 -22.64 7.44 -12.81
C LEU A 143 -23.21 8.77 -12.25
N GLU A 144 -22.37 9.56 -11.57
CA GLU A 144 -22.76 10.90 -11.08
C GLU A 144 -23.09 11.84 -12.25
N PHE A 145 -22.33 11.78 -13.35
CA PHE A 145 -22.63 12.55 -14.55
C PHE A 145 -23.99 12.16 -15.15
N ALA A 146 -24.26 10.86 -15.30
CA ALA A 146 -25.53 10.37 -15.80
C ALA A 146 -26.71 10.80 -14.90
N ALA A 147 -26.53 10.68 -13.57
CA ALA A 147 -27.54 11.05 -12.58
C ALA A 147 -27.82 12.56 -12.55
N THR A 148 -26.80 13.41 -12.71
CA THR A 148 -27.01 14.87 -12.74
C THR A 148 -27.65 15.35 -14.02
N GLY A 149 -27.46 14.64 -15.13
CA GLY A 149 -28.08 14.94 -16.41
C GLY A 149 -29.54 14.49 -16.52
N TRP A 150 -30.01 13.60 -15.65
CA TRP A 150 -31.35 13.07 -15.67
C TRP A 150 -32.29 13.97 -14.85
N PRO A 151 -33.43 14.46 -15.40
CA PRO A 151 -34.36 15.25 -14.66
C PRO A 151 -35.18 14.34 -13.72
N ILE A 152 -34.64 14.10 -12.51
CA ILE A 152 -35.40 13.47 -11.46
C ILE A 152 -36.26 14.55 -10.83
N ALA A 153 -37.61 14.49 -11.04
CA ALA A 153 -38.55 15.39 -10.40
C ALA A 153 -38.40 15.23 -8.88
N GLY A 154 -38.02 16.30 -8.19
CA GLY A 154 -37.91 16.31 -6.73
C GLY A 154 -36.53 16.31 -6.13
N ASP A 155 -35.44 16.37 -6.92
CA ASP A 155 -34.05 16.38 -6.41
C ASP A 155 -33.78 17.66 -5.59
N ARG A 156 -34.09 17.61 -4.28
CA ARG A 156 -33.88 18.72 -3.34
C ARG A 156 -32.37 18.89 -3.09
N ARG A 157 -31.95 20.13 -2.81
CA ARG A 157 -30.52 20.43 -2.52
C ARG A 157 -29.87 19.45 -1.52
N PRO A 158 -30.52 19.06 -0.39
CA PRO A 158 -29.92 18.14 0.57
C PRO A 158 -29.72 16.73 -0.02
N GLU A 159 -30.62 16.22 -0.84
CA GLU A 159 -30.49 14.89 -1.45
C GLU A 159 -29.31 14.81 -2.41
N ARG A 160 -29.05 15.87 -3.17
CA ARG A 160 -27.84 15.97 -4.03
C ARG A 160 -26.57 15.99 -3.23
N LEU A 161 -26.54 16.70 -2.11
CA LEU A 161 -25.36 16.72 -1.24
C LEU A 161 -25.08 15.35 -0.60
N ILE A 162 -26.13 14.70 -0.09
CA ILE A 162 -26.01 13.35 0.49
C ILE A 162 -25.52 12.36 -0.56
N ARG A 163 -26.10 12.34 -1.75
CA ARG A 163 -25.67 11.45 -2.84
C ARG A 163 -24.20 11.65 -3.20
N ARG A 164 -23.76 12.92 -3.38
CA ARG A 164 -22.35 13.24 -3.66
C ARG A 164 -21.43 12.83 -2.53
N ALA A 165 -21.83 13.03 -1.29
CA ALA A 165 -21.06 12.61 -0.13
C ALA A 165 -20.92 11.08 -0.07
N VAL A 166 -21.97 10.34 -0.35
CA VAL A 166 -21.96 8.87 -0.39
C VAL A 166 -21.05 8.36 -1.53
N VAL A 167 -21.17 8.93 -2.74
CA VAL A 167 -20.31 8.57 -3.87
C VAL A 167 -18.84 8.89 -3.57
N ALA A 168 -18.56 10.08 -3.05
CA ALA A 168 -17.20 10.48 -2.66
C ALA A 168 -16.64 9.54 -1.57
N GLY A 169 -17.44 9.21 -0.56
CA GLY A 169 -17.05 8.26 0.49
C GLY A 169 -16.73 6.87 -0.07
N ALA A 170 -17.59 6.35 -0.94
CA ALA A 170 -17.38 5.05 -1.58
C ALA A 170 -16.09 5.03 -2.44
N VAL A 171 -15.83 6.12 -3.17
CA VAL A 171 -14.58 6.28 -3.95
C VAL A 171 -13.37 6.28 -3.02
N VAL A 172 -13.38 7.06 -1.94
CA VAL A 172 -12.28 7.14 -0.98
C VAL A 172 -12.00 5.77 -0.36
N VAL A 173 -13.04 5.06 0.11
CA VAL A 173 -12.91 3.72 0.69
C VAL A 173 -12.37 2.73 -0.34
N GLY A 174 -12.89 2.73 -1.56
CA GLY A 174 -12.44 1.85 -2.64
C GLY A 174 -10.98 2.11 -3.03
N LEU A 175 -10.58 3.36 -3.12
CA LEU A 175 -9.19 3.75 -3.36
C LEU A 175 -8.27 3.27 -2.22
N PHE A 176 -8.63 3.58 -0.98
CA PHE A 176 -7.86 3.17 0.19
C PHE A 176 -7.64 1.65 0.22
N TRP A 177 -8.71 0.87 0.03
CA TRP A 177 -8.66 -0.59 0.00
C TRP A 177 -7.77 -1.12 -1.14
N SER A 178 -7.91 -0.55 -2.35
CA SER A 178 -7.08 -0.91 -3.49
C SER A 178 -5.59 -0.65 -3.26
N PHE A 179 -5.25 0.49 -2.65
CA PHE A 179 -3.88 0.83 -2.30
C PHE A 179 -3.32 -0.11 -1.23
N ALA A 180 -4.13 -0.48 -0.22
CA ALA A 180 -3.73 -1.43 0.81
C ALA A 180 -3.39 -2.81 0.22
N ILE A 181 -4.27 -3.35 -0.64
CA ILE A 181 -4.01 -4.62 -1.34
C ILE A 181 -2.77 -4.52 -2.24
N HIS A 182 -2.61 -3.41 -2.95
CA HIS A 182 -1.43 -3.20 -3.80
C HIS A 182 -0.14 -3.13 -2.98
N ALA A 183 -0.16 -2.47 -1.82
CA ALA A 183 0.98 -2.38 -0.91
C ALA A 183 1.38 -3.77 -0.39
N GLN A 184 0.40 -4.57 0.02
CA GLN A 184 0.61 -5.94 0.46
C GLN A 184 1.21 -6.80 -0.66
N GLN A 185 0.60 -6.85 -1.84
CA GLN A 185 1.10 -7.63 -2.99
C GLN A 185 2.50 -7.20 -3.42
N THR A 186 2.80 -5.90 -3.35
CA THR A 186 4.13 -5.39 -3.66
C THR A 186 5.14 -5.83 -2.61
N GLY A 187 4.75 -5.86 -1.33
CA GLY A 187 5.57 -6.39 -0.25
C GLY A 187 5.93 -7.86 -0.47
N GLU A 188 4.94 -8.70 -0.75
CA GLU A 188 5.12 -10.13 -1.02
C GLU A 188 6.03 -10.40 -2.24
N ARG A 189 5.84 -9.65 -3.33
CA ARG A 189 6.70 -9.77 -4.53
C ARG A 189 8.15 -9.36 -4.24
N VAL A 190 8.34 -8.27 -3.50
CA VAL A 190 9.68 -7.82 -3.11
C VAL A 190 10.34 -8.85 -2.21
N ALA A 191 9.61 -9.41 -1.24
CA ALA A 191 10.11 -10.47 -0.39
C ALA A 191 10.67 -11.64 -1.23
N GLY A 192 9.91 -12.16 -2.19
CA GLY A 192 10.34 -13.26 -3.04
C GLY A 192 11.56 -12.96 -3.94
N SER A 193 11.93 -11.68 -4.11
CA SER A 193 13.05 -11.24 -4.98
C SER A 193 14.27 -10.71 -4.21
N LEU A 194 14.23 -10.68 -2.88
CA LEU A 194 15.35 -10.16 -2.07
C LEU A 194 16.60 -11.02 -2.25
N ARG A 195 17.68 -10.36 -2.67
CA ARG A 195 19.01 -10.97 -2.65
C ARG A 195 19.61 -10.76 -1.26
N MET A 196 20.02 -11.84 -0.62
CA MET A 196 20.60 -11.83 0.70
C MET A 196 22.05 -12.26 0.63
N SER A 197 22.93 -11.57 1.34
CA SER A 197 24.34 -11.96 1.46
C SER A 197 24.46 -13.23 2.31
N ASN A 198 25.35 -14.12 1.92
CA ASN A 198 25.67 -15.27 2.77
C ASN A 198 26.32 -14.78 4.06
N ALA A 199 25.98 -15.44 5.16
CA ALA A 199 26.50 -15.10 6.48
C ALA A 199 27.10 -16.35 7.13
N VAL A 200 28.23 -16.16 7.79
CA VAL A 200 28.85 -17.15 8.67
C VAL A 200 28.91 -16.55 10.06
N VAL A 201 28.34 -17.24 11.02
CA VAL A 201 28.33 -16.83 12.43
C VAL A 201 29.38 -17.62 13.20
N PHE A 202 30.22 -16.92 13.91
CA PHE A 202 31.15 -17.49 14.89
C PHE A 202 30.67 -17.12 16.28
N SER A 203 30.72 -18.05 17.21
CA SER A 203 30.26 -17.83 18.58
C SER A 203 31.23 -18.41 19.61
N ALA A 204 31.33 -17.71 20.75
CA ALA A 204 32.05 -18.21 21.91
C ALA A 204 31.31 -19.37 22.60
N ASP A 205 30.00 -19.32 22.61
CA ASP A 205 29.13 -20.34 23.21
C ASP A 205 28.43 -21.16 22.11
N ASP A 206 28.03 -22.40 22.45
CA ASP A 206 27.22 -23.19 21.55
C ASP A 206 25.79 -22.63 21.47
N LEU A 207 25.44 -22.08 20.31
CA LEU A 207 24.11 -21.50 20.07
C LEU A 207 23.08 -22.54 19.60
N ALA A 208 23.51 -23.78 19.36
CA ALA A 208 22.68 -24.87 18.86
C ALA A 208 21.82 -24.49 17.64
N LEU A 209 22.35 -23.64 16.75
CA LEU A 209 21.62 -23.18 15.57
C LEU A 209 21.38 -24.34 14.63
N SER A 210 20.12 -24.53 14.25
CA SER A 210 19.69 -25.60 13.34
C SER A 210 18.74 -25.02 12.29
N GLY A 211 18.67 -25.70 11.15
CA GLY A 211 17.78 -25.36 10.05
C GLY A 211 18.24 -25.95 8.73
N PRO A 212 17.41 -25.88 7.69
CA PRO A 212 17.74 -26.47 6.39
C PRO A 212 18.95 -25.75 5.78
N GLY A 213 20.03 -26.51 5.56
CA GLY A 213 21.29 -26.01 4.99
C GLY A 213 22.24 -25.34 5.99
N VAL A 214 21.88 -25.30 7.27
CA VAL A 214 22.79 -24.82 8.34
C VAL A 214 23.74 -25.96 8.74
N THR A 215 25.02 -25.61 8.82
CA THR A 215 26.07 -26.54 9.30
C THR A 215 26.77 -25.90 10.49
N ALA A 216 26.81 -26.65 11.60
CA ALA A 216 27.56 -26.29 12.80
C ALA A 216 28.88 -27.07 12.80
N THR A 217 30.02 -26.39 12.99
CA THR A 217 31.33 -26.98 13.09
C THR A 217 32.08 -26.38 14.26
N LYS A 218 32.85 -27.22 14.99
CA LYS A 218 33.75 -26.71 16.01
C LYS A 218 35.11 -26.44 15.38
N VAL A 219 35.60 -25.22 15.56
CA VAL A 219 36.91 -24.80 15.04
C VAL A 219 37.97 -25.37 15.96
N ALA A 220 38.96 -26.08 15.37
CA ALA A 220 40.08 -26.61 16.14
C ALA A 220 41.04 -25.48 16.54
N GLY A 221 41.60 -25.57 17.77
CA GLY A 221 42.58 -24.61 18.30
C GLY A 221 41.95 -23.71 19.40
N ASP A 222 42.81 -22.88 19.98
CA ASP A 222 42.45 -21.94 21.05
C ASP A 222 41.86 -20.66 20.45
N SER A 223 40.62 -20.77 19.98
CA SER A 223 39.89 -19.65 19.35
C SER A 223 38.91 -19.06 20.32
N ALA A 224 38.86 -17.71 20.36
CA ALA A 224 37.80 -16.98 21.12
C ALA A 224 36.37 -17.34 20.66
N TYR A 225 36.22 -17.89 19.44
CA TYR A 225 34.96 -18.31 18.85
C TYR A 225 35.06 -19.76 18.31
N PRO A 226 34.95 -20.75 19.20
CA PRO A 226 35.13 -22.15 18.81
C PRO A 226 33.96 -22.73 17.99
N TYR A 227 32.82 -22.10 17.98
CA TYR A 227 31.65 -22.57 17.23
C TYR A 227 31.49 -21.76 15.95
N ARG A 228 31.36 -22.44 14.82
CA ARG A 228 31.15 -21.83 13.50
C ARG A 228 29.89 -22.40 12.89
N TYR A 229 28.96 -21.49 12.53
CA TYR A 229 27.72 -21.79 11.85
C TYR A 229 27.74 -21.23 10.45
N ALA A 230 27.64 -22.08 9.44
CA ALA A 230 27.56 -21.70 8.04
C ALA A 230 26.22 -22.10 7.43
N GLY A 231 25.93 -21.66 6.21
CA GLY A 231 24.65 -21.90 5.56
C GLY A 231 23.55 -20.98 6.10
N LEU A 232 23.93 -19.78 6.47
CA LEU A 232 23.03 -18.70 6.88
C LEU A 232 23.05 -17.58 5.82
N ARG A 233 21.97 -16.82 5.75
CA ARG A 233 21.83 -15.61 4.92
C ARG A 233 21.43 -14.45 5.80
N LEU A 234 22.11 -13.30 5.63
CA LEU A 234 21.69 -12.09 6.31
C LEU A 234 20.45 -11.52 5.65
N PHE A 235 19.37 -11.47 6.42
CA PHE A 235 18.16 -10.78 6.00
C PHE A 235 18.26 -9.27 6.31
N ILE A 236 18.55 -8.92 7.55
CA ILE A 236 18.76 -7.53 8.00
C ILE A 236 19.52 -7.50 9.31
N TYR A 237 20.31 -6.43 9.53
CA TYR A 237 20.84 -6.05 10.84
C TYR A 237 20.13 -4.78 11.30
N ARG A 238 19.51 -4.81 12.47
CA ARG A 238 18.82 -3.65 13.03
C ARG A 238 18.61 -3.78 14.54
N ASN A 239 18.64 -2.64 15.25
CA ASN A 239 18.47 -2.57 16.72
C ASN A 239 19.42 -3.51 17.48
N GLY A 240 20.69 -3.60 17.07
CA GLY A 240 21.66 -4.47 17.72
C GLY A 240 21.29 -5.96 17.60
N ARG A 241 20.58 -6.35 16.54
CA ARG A 241 20.20 -7.74 16.28
C ARG A 241 20.42 -8.13 14.83
N TRP A 242 20.95 -9.33 14.67
CA TRP A 242 21.14 -9.99 13.38
C TRP A 242 19.90 -10.86 13.09
N PHE A 243 19.19 -10.57 12.03
CA PHE A 243 18.10 -11.39 11.53
C PHE A 243 18.64 -12.24 10.38
N LEU A 244 18.72 -13.54 10.61
CA LEU A 244 19.34 -14.50 9.71
C LEU A 244 18.29 -15.52 9.26
N LEU A 245 18.44 -16.00 8.03
CA LEU A 245 17.63 -17.10 7.50
C LEU A 245 18.54 -18.27 7.14
N PRO A 246 18.12 -19.51 7.38
CA PRO A 246 18.80 -20.70 6.86
C PRO A 246 18.94 -20.63 5.33
N ALA A 247 20.06 -21.06 4.77
CA ALA A 247 20.29 -21.01 3.32
C ALA A 247 19.26 -21.83 2.52
N GLY A 248 18.76 -22.91 3.10
CA GLY A 248 17.68 -23.72 2.54
C GLY A 248 16.28 -23.25 2.92
N TRP A 249 16.11 -22.04 3.47
CA TRP A 249 14.81 -21.48 3.77
C TRP A 249 13.95 -21.36 2.49
N ARG A 250 12.72 -21.84 2.59
CA ARG A 250 11.67 -21.69 1.57
C ARG A 250 10.38 -21.37 2.28
N GLY A 251 9.48 -20.62 1.65
CA GLY A 251 8.21 -20.22 2.23
C GLY A 251 7.26 -21.38 2.62
N ASP A 252 7.53 -22.57 2.13
CA ASP A 252 6.76 -23.80 2.34
C ASP A 252 7.36 -24.73 3.41
N ASN A 253 8.59 -24.46 3.88
CA ASN A 253 9.22 -25.26 4.92
C ASN A 253 9.06 -24.58 6.29
N ALA A 254 9.00 -25.36 7.37
CA ALA A 254 8.88 -24.89 8.75
C ALA A 254 10.18 -24.25 9.29
N ALA A 255 11.01 -23.70 8.41
CA ALA A 255 12.27 -23.08 8.79
C ALA A 255 12.02 -21.71 9.46
N ALA A 256 12.47 -21.56 10.70
CA ALA A 256 12.35 -20.34 11.46
C ALA A 256 13.46 -19.33 11.09
N ALA A 257 13.14 -18.05 11.18
CA ALA A 257 14.14 -17.00 11.19
C ALA A 257 14.94 -17.04 12.51
N ILE A 258 16.24 -16.86 12.41
CA ILE A 258 17.17 -16.87 13.54
C ILE A 258 17.48 -15.41 13.90
N ILE A 259 17.25 -15.05 15.15
CA ILE A 259 17.52 -13.71 15.65
C ILE A 259 18.62 -13.80 16.69
N LEU A 260 19.76 -13.18 16.43
CA LEU A 260 20.88 -13.14 17.34
C LEU A 260 21.13 -11.71 17.83
N PRO A 261 21.39 -11.51 19.13
CA PRO A 261 21.84 -10.22 19.63
C PRO A 261 23.25 -9.92 19.12
N ASP A 262 23.53 -8.66 18.85
CA ASP A 262 24.91 -8.21 18.61
C ASP A 262 25.63 -8.12 19.96
N SER A 263 26.66 -8.94 20.13
CA SER A 263 27.39 -9.05 21.39
C SER A 263 28.85 -9.46 21.12
N ASP A 264 29.72 -9.22 22.09
CA ASP A 264 31.14 -9.58 22.03
C ASP A 264 31.38 -11.09 21.89
N LYS A 265 30.35 -11.91 22.14
CA LYS A 265 30.41 -13.36 22.02
C LYS A 265 30.07 -13.87 20.61
N ILE A 266 29.63 -12.97 19.72
CA ILE A 266 29.17 -13.33 18.37
C ILE A 266 29.91 -12.46 17.35
N ARG A 267 30.49 -13.11 16.35
CA ARG A 267 31.08 -12.48 15.18
C ARG A 267 30.37 -12.96 13.92
N VAL A 268 29.89 -12.02 13.13
CA VAL A 268 29.22 -12.32 11.85
C VAL A 268 30.10 -11.88 10.70
N GLU A 269 30.39 -12.80 9.79
CA GLU A 269 31.09 -12.53 8.56
C GLU A 269 30.12 -12.63 7.38
N LEU A 270 30.11 -11.60 6.54
CA LEU A 270 29.29 -11.56 5.33
C LEU A 270 30.17 -11.95 4.13
N ARG A 271 29.59 -12.77 3.27
CA ARG A 271 30.22 -13.19 2.01
C ARG A 271 29.32 -12.84 0.85
N PRO A 272 29.86 -12.35 -0.28
CA PRO A 272 29.10 -12.03 -1.49
C PRO A 272 28.40 -13.26 -2.08
#